data_8f336ef8919f1ebe4324d530938932e9
#
_entry.id   8f336ef8919f1ebe4324d530938932e9
#
_cell.length_a   1.000
_cell.length_b   1.000
_cell.length_c   1.000
_cell.angle_alpha   90.00
_cell.angle_beta   90.00
_cell.angle_gamma   90.00
#
_symmetry.space_group_name_H-M   'P 1'
#
loop_
_entity.id
_entity.type
_entity.pdbx_description
1 polymer ?
#
loop_
_entity_poly.entity_id
_entity_poly.type
_entity_poly.pdbx_seq_one_letter_code
_entity_poly.pdbx_strand_id
1 'polypeptide(L)'
;MDIVKLVKKAQKGNDEAFEQLIGTVREKLYRTAYSYVRNEQDALDIYQDTIYKAYTSLKTLKKPESFSSWITKMLVFKSIDFIRKDARYFTTDDEDIFTKIISSEDIESIAISMDLSEAFKFLDSKYKTVILLRYYHDLSIKEIASILNYPEGTVKSHLNRAKKELRPILKEGYMHE
;
A
#
# COMPACT_ATOMS: atom_id res chain seq x y z
N MET A 1 5.71 -6.33 21.96
CA MET A 1 4.36 -5.73 22.08
C MET A 1 3.33 -6.72 21.56
N ASP A 2 2.29 -7.02 22.32
CA ASP A 2 1.30 -8.07 21.95
C ASP A 2 0.12 -7.44 21.21
N ILE A 3 0.17 -7.50 19.87
CA ILE A 3 -0.86 -6.92 18.99
C ILE A 3 -2.25 -7.51 19.29
N VAL A 4 -2.34 -8.81 19.57
CA VAL A 4 -3.62 -9.47 19.86
C VAL A 4 -4.29 -8.89 21.11
N LYS A 5 -3.51 -8.64 22.16
CA LYS A 5 -4.03 -8.01 23.38
C LYS A 5 -4.48 -6.57 23.15
N LEU A 6 -3.70 -5.80 22.36
CA LEU A 6 -4.05 -4.42 22.02
C LEU A 6 -5.35 -4.36 21.20
N VAL A 7 -5.48 -5.20 20.16
CA VAL A 7 -6.72 -5.27 19.36
C VAL A 7 -7.92 -5.55 20.25
N LYS A 8 -7.84 -6.56 21.14
CA LYS A 8 -8.94 -6.91 22.04
C LYS A 8 -9.31 -5.78 23.02
N LYS A 9 -8.33 -4.99 23.49
CA LYS A 9 -8.59 -3.82 24.34
C LYS A 9 -9.26 -2.69 23.54
N ALA A 10 -8.73 -2.39 22.36
CA ALA A 10 -9.27 -1.35 21.48
C ALA A 10 -10.70 -1.68 21.00
N GLN A 11 -11.00 -2.97 20.72
CA GLN A 11 -12.36 -3.42 20.41
C GLN A 11 -13.37 -3.21 21.55
N LYS A 12 -12.89 -3.12 22.79
CA LYS A 12 -13.70 -2.78 23.97
C LYS A 12 -13.81 -1.27 24.23
N GLY A 13 -13.27 -0.45 23.33
CA GLY A 13 -13.34 1.02 23.41
C GLY A 13 -12.17 1.66 24.15
N ASN A 14 -11.03 0.96 24.28
CA ASN A 14 -9.82 1.57 24.83
C ASN A 14 -9.06 2.32 23.73
N ASP A 15 -9.15 3.65 23.73
CA ASP A 15 -8.56 4.54 22.72
C ASP A 15 -7.03 4.53 22.76
N GLU A 16 -6.44 4.43 23.96
CA GLU A 16 -4.99 4.35 24.11
C GLU A 16 -4.42 3.07 23.48
N ALA A 17 -5.14 1.93 23.62
CA ALA A 17 -4.75 0.70 22.96
C ALA A 17 -4.88 0.81 21.42
N PHE A 18 -5.87 1.55 20.92
CA PHE A 18 -5.98 1.82 19.47
C PHE A 18 -4.83 2.69 18.97
N GLU A 19 -4.50 3.77 19.69
CA GLU A 19 -3.36 4.63 19.35
C GLU A 19 -2.04 3.85 19.29
N GLN A 20 -1.79 2.99 20.27
CA GLN A 20 -0.63 2.10 20.29
C GLN A 20 -0.62 1.15 19.07
N LEU A 21 -1.77 0.59 18.66
CA LEU A 21 -1.89 -0.23 17.45
C LEU A 21 -1.51 0.56 16.20
N ILE A 22 -2.05 1.77 16.05
CA ILE A 22 -1.74 2.64 14.91
C ILE A 22 -0.24 2.97 14.89
N GLY A 23 0.35 3.23 16.05
CA GLY A 23 1.80 3.46 16.18
C GLY A 23 2.64 2.35 15.54
N THR A 24 2.20 1.08 15.62
CA THR A 24 2.95 -0.07 15.04
C THR A 24 2.96 -0.11 13.51
N VAL A 25 1.99 0.54 12.86
CA VAL A 25 1.80 0.46 11.39
C VAL A 25 1.88 1.82 10.71
N ARG A 26 1.94 2.91 11.47
CA ARG A 26 1.85 4.30 11.01
C ARG A 26 2.74 4.58 9.82
N GLU A 27 4.04 4.35 9.98
CA GLU A 27 5.03 4.65 8.95
C GLU A 27 4.79 3.83 7.67
N LYS A 28 4.53 2.52 7.83
CA LYS A 28 4.26 1.65 6.69
C LYS A 28 3.01 2.07 5.92
N LEU A 29 1.95 2.45 6.61
CA LEU A 29 0.71 2.89 5.99
C LEU A 29 0.91 4.21 5.23
N TYR A 30 1.52 5.22 5.87
CA TYR A 30 1.77 6.51 5.23
C TYR A 30 2.63 6.36 3.97
N ARG A 31 3.77 5.66 4.07
CA ARG A 31 4.64 5.41 2.91
C ARG A 31 3.93 4.66 1.79
N THR A 32 3.06 3.72 2.13
CA THR A 32 2.25 3.00 1.14
C THR A 32 1.29 3.96 0.44
N ALA A 33 0.53 4.79 1.17
CA ALA A 33 -0.34 5.80 0.57
C ALA A 33 0.45 6.74 -0.36
N TYR A 34 1.56 7.29 0.14
CA TYR A 34 2.43 8.17 -0.66
C TYR A 34 2.96 7.50 -1.93
N SER A 35 3.30 6.21 -1.88
CA SER A 35 3.75 5.49 -3.08
C SER A 35 2.72 5.45 -4.19
N TYR A 36 1.42 5.55 -3.86
CA TYR A 36 0.34 5.58 -4.84
C TYR A 36 0.12 6.98 -5.42
N VAL A 37 0.02 8.01 -4.57
CA VAL A 37 -0.43 9.36 -4.98
C VAL A 37 0.71 10.34 -5.20
N ARG A 38 1.89 10.11 -4.59
CA ARG A 38 3.11 10.95 -4.69
C ARG A 38 2.87 12.42 -4.36
N ASN A 39 1.89 12.69 -3.54
CA ASN A 39 1.56 13.99 -2.98
C ASN A 39 1.38 13.81 -1.48
N GLU A 40 2.03 14.65 -0.67
CA GLU A 40 2.00 14.52 0.79
C GLU A 40 0.60 14.74 1.36
N GLN A 41 -0.10 15.75 0.85
CA GLN A 41 -1.44 16.07 1.32
C GLN A 41 -2.42 14.94 1.03
N ASP A 42 -2.42 14.43 -0.21
CA ASP A 42 -3.29 13.33 -0.62
C ASP A 42 -2.95 12.04 0.15
N ALA A 43 -1.67 11.77 0.37
CA ALA A 43 -1.22 10.63 1.16
C ALA A 43 -1.69 10.73 2.62
N LEU A 44 -1.62 11.93 3.20
CA LEU A 44 -2.08 12.19 4.56
C LEU A 44 -3.60 12.02 4.65
N ASP A 45 -4.36 12.51 3.69
CA ASP A 45 -5.82 12.39 3.64
C ASP A 45 -6.24 10.91 3.53
N ILE A 46 -5.61 10.13 2.63
CA ILE A 46 -5.84 8.69 2.51
C ILE A 46 -5.51 7.97 3.82
N TYR A 47 -4.39 8.34 4.45
CA TYR A 47 -3.97 7.77 5.73
C TYR A 47 -5.00 8.07 6.83
N GLN A 48 -5.38 9.33 7.02
CA GLN A 48 -6.34 9.76 8.05
C GLN A 48 -7.70 9.08 7.86
N ASP A 49 -8.21 9.06 6.66
CA ASP A 49 -9.44 8.36 6.29
C ASP A 49 -9.37 6.85 6.59
N THR A 50 -8.20 6.23 6.37
CA THR A 50 -7.99 4.82 6.69
C THR A 50 -8.02 4.60 8.20
N ILE A 51 -7.36 5.46 8.99
CA ILE A 51 -7.38 5.39 10.45
C ILE A 51 -8.79 5.56 10.99
N TYR A 52 -9.53 6.57 10.51
CA TYR A 52 -10.93 6.78 10.90
C TYR A 52 -11.80 5.55 10.60
N LYS A 53 -11.65 4.98 9.39
CA LYS A 53 -12.37 3.77 9.00
C LYS A 53 -11.97 2.57 9.86
N ALA A 54 -10.69 2.43 10.17
CA ALA A 54 -10.19 1.37 11.04
C ALA A 54 -10.77 1.51 12.45
N TYR A 55 -10.76 2.71 13.03
CA TYR A 55 -11.33 2.99 14.35
C TYR A 55 -12.82 2.57 14.42
N THR A 56 -13.61 3.05 13.47
CA THR A 56 -15.07 2.80 13.46
C THR A 56 -15.43 1.35 13.16
N SER A 57 -14.57 0.61 12.45
CA SER A 57 -14.85 -0.77 12.03
C SER A 57 -14.01 -1.84 12.76
N LEU A 58 -13.17 -1.48 13.74
CA LEU A 58 -12.29 -2.42 14.44
C LEU A 58 -13.03 -3.60 15.08
N LYS A 59 -14.25 -3.37 15.56
CA LYS A 59 -15.12 -4.42 16.15
C LYS A 59 -15.48 -5.52 15.15
N THR A 60 -15.38 -5.27 13.85
CA THR A 60 -15.65 -6.26 12.80
C THR A 60 -14.47 -7.21 12.55
N LEU A 61 -13.28 -6.88 13.06
CA LEU A 61 -12.09 -7.70 12.92
C LEU A 61 -12.20 -8.97 13.77
N LYS A 62 -12.49 -10.11 13.12
CA LYS A 62 -12.68 -11.41 13.80
C LYS A 62 -11.37 -12.03 14.29
N LYS A 63 -10.26 -11.78 13.58
CA LYS A 63 -8.94 -12.34 13.85
C LYS A 63 -7.97 -11.22 14.26
N PRO A 64 -7.74 -10.99 15.55
CA PRO A 64 -6.86 -9.91 16.03
C PRO A 64 -5.44 -9.96 15.45
N GLU A 65 -4.91 -11.15 15.21
CA GLU A 65 -3.59 -11.37 14.59
C GLU A 65 -3.50 -10.84 13.15
N SER A 66 -4.62 -10.68 12.47
CA SER A 66 -4.69 -10.15 11.10
C SER A 66 -4.82 -8.62 11.04
N PHE A 67 -4.64 -7.90 12.15
CA PHE A 67 -4.82 -6.45 12.19
C PHE A 67 -4.00 -5.71 11.13
N SER A 68 -2.72 -6.05 10.99
CA SER A 68 -1.83 -5.39 10.03
C SER A 68 -2.30 -5.57 8.58
N SER A 69 -2.61 -6.81 8.17
CA SER A 69 -3.10 -7.08 6.81
C SER A 69 -4.49 -6.49 6.57
N TRP A 70 -5.35 -6.45 7.59
CA TRP A 70 -6.69 -5.87 7.52
C TRP A 70 -6.66 -4.36 7.29
N ILE A 71 -5.84 -3.61 8.04
CA ILE A 71 -5.72 -2.16 7.87
C ILE A 71 -4.99 -1.80 6.57
N THR A 72 -3.97 -2.57 6.19
CA THR A 72 -3.28 -2.42 4.90
C THR A 72 -4.25 -2.59 3.73
N LYS A 73 -5.15 -3.58 3.80
CA LYS A 73 -6.22 -3.76 2.81
C LYS A 73 -7.06 -2.49 2.65
N MET A 74 -7.49 -1.89 3.76
CA MET A 74 -8.29 -0.66 3.72
C MET A 74 -7.54 0.47 3.02
N LEU A 75 -6.26 0.67 3.37
CA LEU A 75 -5.43 1.72 2.78
C LEU A 75 -5.25 1.52 1.28
N VAL A 76 -4.90 0.30 0.84
CA VAL A 76 -4.69 0.00 -0.58
C VAL A 76 -5.95 0.28 -1.39
N PHE A 77 -7.12 -0.18 -0.92
CA PHE A 77 -8.38 0.11 -1.62
C PHE A 77 -8.70 1.60 -1.67
N LYS A 78 -8.48 2.33 -0.57
CA LYS A 78 -8.67 3.79 -0.56
C LYS A 78 -7.72 4.50 -1.52
N SER A 79 -6.45 4.09 -1.56
CA SER A 79 -5.47 4.66 -2.49
C SER A 79 -5.87 4.42 -3.95
N ILE A 80 -6.30 3.21 -4.28
CA ILE A 80 -6.77 2.87 -5.63
C ILE A 80 -8.05 3.67 -5.99
N ASP A 81 -9.00 3.77 -5.06
CA ASP A 81 -10.23 4.53 -5.28
C ASP A 81 -9.96 6.04 -5.42
N PHE A 82 -8.98 6.57 -4.67
CA PHE A 82 -8.54 7.95 -4.80
C PHE A 82 -8.03 8.24 -6.20
N ILE A 83 -7.08 7.44 -6.69
CA ILE A 83 -6.50 7.55 -8.03
C ILE A 83 -7.59 7.46 -9.11
N ARG A 84 -8.53 6.51 -8.98
CA ARG A 84 -9.63 6.35 -9.95
C ARG A 84 -10.56 7.56 -10.00
N LYS A 85 -10.81 8.22 -8.86
CA LYS A 85 -11.63 9.42 -8.81
C LYS A 85 -10.90 10.59 -9.46
N ASP A 86 -9.64 10.79 -9.12
CA ASP A 86 -8.81 11.85 -9.68
C ASP A 86 -8.70 11.72 -11.20
N ALA A 87 -8.46 10.51 -11.70
CA ALA A 87 -8.42 10.24 -13.12
C ALA A 87 -9.75 10.51 -13.87
N ARG A 88 -10.92 10.35 -13.23
CA ARG A 88 -12.22 10.69 -13.83
C ARG A 88 -12.42 12.17 -14.06
N TYR A 89 -11.74 13.03 -13.29
CA TYR A 89 -11.79 14.48 -13.51
C TYR A 89 -10.96 14.92 -14.74
N PHE A 90 -10.03 14.07 -15.21
CA PHE A 90 -9.08 14.44 -16.24
C PHE A 90 -9.24 13.74 -17.60
N THR A 91 -10.00 12.64 -17.73
CA THR A 91 -10.17 11.96 -19.04
C THR A 91 -11.50 11.20 -19.20
N THR A 92 -12.05 11.28 -20.41
CA THR A 92 -13.24 10.56 -20.90
C THR A 92 -12.90 9.28 -21.68
N ASP A 93 -11.68 8.73 -21.62
CA ASP A 93 -11.34 7.48 -22.31
C ASP A 93 -10.67 6.48 -21.37
N ASP A 94 -11.35 5.35 -21.23
CA ASP A 94 -11.01 4.20 -20.42
C ASP A 94 -9.88 3.39 -21.05
N GLU A 95 -8.75 3.31 -20.46
CA GLU A 95 -7.80 2.18 -20.37
C GLU A 95 -6.39 2.57 -19.91
N ASP A 96 -6.04 3.87 -19.91
CA ASP A 96 -4.67 4.36 -19.67
C ASP A 96 -4.51 5.17 -18.37
N ILE A 97 -5.46 5.03 -17.44
CA ILE A 97 -5.53 5.84 -16.21
C ILE A 97 -4.35 5.56 -15.26
N PHE A 98 -3.77 4.36 -15.32
CA PHE A 98 -2.64 3.99 -14.48
C PHE A 98 -1.28 4.50 -14.99
N THR A 99 -1.18 4.89 -16.26
CA THR A 99 0.08 5.28 -16.89
C THR A 99 0.37 6.78 -16.80
N LYS A 100 -0.67 7.62 -16.66
CA LYS A 100 -0.55 9.11 -16.69
C LYS A 100 -0.26 9.77 -15.34
N ILE A 101 -0.41 9.06 -14.22
CA ILE A 101 -0.23 9.64 -12.86
C ILE A 101 1.25 9.58 -12.40
N ILE A 102 2.17 9.12 -13.24
CA ILE A 102 3.58 8.91 -12.88
C ILE A 102 4.52 9.99 -13.43
N SER A 103 4.05 11.21 -13.58
CA SER A 103 4.93 12.32 -13.99
C SER A 103 4.79 13.50 -13.05
N SER A 104 5.54 13.52 -11.97
CA SER A 104 6.04 14.75 -11.35
C SER A 104 7.14 14.47 -10.34
N GLU A 105 8.18 15.25 -10.49
CA GLU A 105 9.40 15.36 -9.72
C GLU A 105 9.07 15.76 -8.30
N ASP A 106 9.40 14.90 -7.31
CA ASP A 106 9.81 15.26 -5.95
C ASP A 106 9.85 14.00 -5.09
N ILE A 107 11.02 13.34 -5.07
CA ILE A 107 11.24 12.17 -4.23
C ILE A 107 12.52 12.40 -3.43
N GLU A 108 12.44 13.12 -2.34
CA GLU A 108 13.63 13.31 -1.51
C GLU A 108 13.53 12.85 -0.05
N SER A 109 12.50 12.16 0.41
CA SER A 109 12.46 11.82 1.83
C SER A 109 11.85 10.47 2.25
N ILE A 110 11.66 9.50 1.35
CA ILE A 110 11.15 8.19 1.75
C ILE A 110 12.19 7.13 1.41
N ALA A 111 12.91 6.66 2.42
CA ALA A 111 13.92 5.60 2.32
C ALA A 111 13.31 4.19 2.12
N ILE A 112 12.64 3.99 1.01
CA ILE A 112 12.89 2.87 0.13
C ILE A 112 14.13 3.31 -0.63
N SER A 113 15.20 2.50 -0.70
CA SER A 113 16.43 2.91 -1.39
C SER A 113 16.06 3.69 -2.67
N MET A 114 16.75 4.78 -2.97
CA MET A 114 16.46 5.67 -4.12
C MET A 114 16.19 4.87 -5.40
N ASP A 115 16.91 3.78 -5.60
CA ASP A 115 16.79 2.85 -6.73
C ASP A 115 15.39 2.19 -6.86
N LEU A 116 14.80 1.79 -5.73
CA LEU A 116 13.49 1.12 -5.75
C LEU A 116 12.35 2.11 -6.02
N SER A 117 12.49 3.34 -5.55
CA SER A 117 11.52 4.42 -5.79
C SER A 117 11.50 4.84 -7.26
N GLU A 118 12.67 4.95 -7.89
CA GLU A 118 12.82 5.20 -9.32
C GLU A 118 12.27 4.04 -10.16
N ALA A 119 12.64 2.80 -9.79
CA ALA A 119 12.16 1.60 -10.46
C ALA A 119 10.63 1.48 -10.44
N PHE A 120 9.99 1.95 -9.36
CA PHE A 120 8.52 1.97 -9.26
C PHE A 120 7.84 2.99 -10.18
N LYS A 121 8.55 3.98 -10.74
CA LYS A 121 7.99 4.91 -11.73
C LYS A 121 7.57 4.20 -13.01
N PHE A 122 8.31 3.16 -13.38
CA PHE A 122 8.11 2.42 -14.62
C PHE A 122 7.25 1.17 -14.47
N LEU A 123 6.82 0.85 -13.24
CA LEU A 123 6.05 -0.35 -12.97
C LEU A 123 4.55 -0.07 -13.03
N ASP A 124 3.81 -0.86 -13.82
CA ASP A 124 2.34 -0.84 -13.81
C ASP A 124 1.80 -0.96 -12.37
N SER A 125 0.77 -0.19 -12.05
CA SER A 125 0.18 -0.13 -10.70
C SER A 125 -0.18 -1.50 -10.13
N LYS A 126 -0.67 -2.45 -10.95
CA LYS A 126 -0.98 -3.82 -10.51
C LYS A 126 0.26 -4.59 -10.07
N TYR A 127 1.39 -4.39 -10.76
CA TYR A 127 2.67 -5.03 -10.42
C TYR A 127 3.31 -4.35 -9.21
N LYS A 128 3.25 -3.03 -9.13
CA LYS A 128 3.67 -2.25 -7.97
C LYS A 128 2.93 -2.67 -6.72
N THR A 129 1.60 -2.80 -6.79
CA THR A 129 0.76 -3.22 -5.67
C THR A 129 1.19 -4.58 -5.11
N VAL A 130 1.37 -5.60 -5.96
CA VAL A 130 1.78 -6.93 -5.46
C VAL A 130 3.19 -6.94 -4.88
N ILE A 131 4.12 -6.13 -5.40
CA ILE A 131 5.46 -5.96 -4.84
C ILE A 131 5.39 -5.32 -3.45
N LEU A 132 4.68 -4.20 -3.29
CA LEU A 132 4.51 -3.53 -2.01
C LEU A 132 3.90 -4.46 -0.96
N LEU A 133 2.81 -5.15 -1.31
CA LEU A 133 2.16 -6.08 -0.39
C LEU A 133 3.07 -7.26 -0.02
N ARG A 134 3.84 -7.80 -0.97
CA ARG A 134 4.71 -8.95 -0.73
C ARG A 134 5.96 -8.61 0.07
N TYR A 135 6.69 -7.55 -0.32
CA TYR A 135 8.03 -7.26 0.21
C TYR A 135 8.08 -6.16 1.24
N TYR A 136 7.19 -5.18 1.16
CA TYR A 136 7.14 -4.10 2.14
C TYR A 136 6.20 -4.43 3.32
N HIS A 137 5.08 -5.10 3.05
CA HIS A 137 4.14 -5.53 4.08
C HIS A 137 4.31 -6.98 4.52
N ASP A 138 5.22 -7.74 3.94
CA ASP A 138 5.52 -9.15 4.26
C ASP A 138 4.32 -10.10 4.17
N LEU A 139 3.36 -9.79 3.29
CA LEU A 139 2.16 -10.59 3.15
C LEU A 139 2.41 -11.84 2.30
N SER A 140 1.77 -12.94 2.68
CA SER A 140 1.75 -14.17 1.89
C SER A 140 0.95 -14.00 0.59
N ILE A 141 1.22 -14.83 -0.42
CA ILE A 141 0.47 -14.84 -1.68
C ILE A 141 -1.03 -15.01 -1.44
N LYS A 142 -1.41 -15.84 -0.47
CA LYS A 142 -2.80 -16.08 -0.09
C LYS A 142 -3.47 -14.83 0.50
N GLU A 143 -2.77 -14.08 1.34
CA GLU A 143 -3.28 -12.82 1.89
C GLU A 143 -3.41 -11.77 0.80
N ILE A 144 -2.41 -11.63 -0.08
CA ILE A 144 -2.45 -10.71 -1.23
C ILE A 144 -3.62 -11.05 -2.16
N ALA A 145 -3.82 -12.33 -2.46
CA ALA A 145 -4.94 -12.81 -3.26
C ALA A 145 -6.29 -12.43 -2.63
N SER A 146 -6.41 -12.61 -1.31
CA SER A 146 -7.61 -12.21 -0.55
C SER A 146 -7.80 -10.69 -0.51
N ILE A 147 -6.72 -9.90 -0.39
CA ILE A 147 -6.78 -8.43 -0.38
C ILE A 147 -7.26 -7.92 -1.73
N LEU A 148 -6.65 -8.38 -2.83
CA LEU A 148 -6.90 -7.87 -4.17
C LEU A 148 -8.09 -8.54 -4.87
N ASN A 149 -8.68 -9.56 -4.25
CA ASN A 149 -9.71 -10.41 -4.84
C ASN A 149 -9.25 -11.05 -6.16
N TYR A 150 -8.00 -11.53 -6.18
CA TYR A 150 -7.38 -12.22 -7.30
C TYR A 150 -7.18 -13.71 -6.99
N PRO A 151 -7.16 -14.59 -8.01
CA PRO A 151 -6.62 -15.94 -7.85
C PRO A 151 -5.15 -15.90 -7.44
N GLU A 152 -4.69 -16.84 -6.60
CA GLU A 152 -3.27 -16.93 -6.19
C GLU A 152 -2.32 -17.05 -7.40
N GLY A 153 -2.76 -17.73 -8.47
CA GLY A 153 -2.02 -17.84 -9.73
C GLY A 153 -1.79 -16.47 -10.40
N THR A 154 -2.78 -15.60 -10.34
CA THR A 154 -2.67 -14.22 -10.86
C THR A 154 -1.66 -13.41 -10.04
N VAL A 155 -1.70 -13.52 -8.71
CA VAL A 155 -0.72 -12.85 -7.83
C VAL A 155 0.70 -13.32 -8.14
N LYS A 156 0.91 -14.64 -8.28
CA LYS A 156 2.22 -15.22 -8.66
C LYS A 156 2.69 -14.69 -10.02
N SER A 157 1.78 -14.65 -11.00
CA SER A 157 2.09 -14.13 -12.34
C SER A 157 2.48 -12.66 -12.32
N HIS A 158 1.73 -11.81 -11.58
CA HIS A 158 2.03 -10.40 -11.40
C HIS A 158 3.38 -10.18 -10.70
N LEU A 159 3.68 -10.95 -9.63
CA LEU A 159 4.97 -10.89 -8.95
C LEU A 159 6.14 -11.26 -9.88
N ASN A 160 5.97 -12.30 -10.69
CA ASN A 160 7.01 -12.73 -11.63
C ASN A 160 7.26 -11.67 -12.72
N ARG A 161 6.19 -11.06 -13.27
CA ARG A 161 6.32 -9.97 -14.24
C ARG A 161 6.97 -8.74 -13.62
N ALA A 162 6.51 -8.32 -12.43
CA ALA A 162 7.09 -7.21 -11.70
C ALA A 162 8.60 -7.38 -11.49
N LYS A 163 9.04 -8.57 -11.04
CA LYS A 163 10.48 -8.88 -10.88
C LYS A 163 11.24 -8.81 -12.19
N LYS A 164 10.64 -9.28 -13.29
CA LYS A 164 11.27 -9.24 -14.62
C LYS A 164 11.46 -7.81 -15.09
N GLU A 165 10.49 -6.93 -14.86
CA GLU A 165 10.55 -5.51 -15.22
C GLU A 165 11.54 -4.73 -14.33
N LEU A 166 11.60 -5.04 -13.03
CA LEU A 166 12.53 -4.39 -12.09
C LEU A 166 13.99 -4.83 -12.26
N ARG A 167 14.23 -6.04 -12.72
CA ARG A 167 15.59 -6.62 -12.81
C ARG A 167 16.61 -5.80 -13.61
N PRO A 168 16.30 -5.27 -14.81
CA PRO A 168 17.25 -4.42 -15.55
C PRO A 168 17.53 -3.12 -14.80
N ILE A 169 16.50 -2.47 -14.25
CA ILE A 169 16.60 -1.18 -13.56
C ILE A 169 17.47 -1.29 -12.30
N LEU A 170 17.26 -2.34 -11.50
CA LEU A 170 18.06 -2.59 -10.29
C LEU A 170 19.52 -2.99 -10.60
N LYS A 171 19.81 -3.61 -11.75
CA LYS A 171 21.17 -3.93 -12.15
C LYS A 171 21.96 -2.71 -12.61
N GLU A 172 21.32 -1.75 -13.27
CA GLU A 172 21.97 -0.50 -13.69
C GLU A 172 22.36 0.34 -12.47
N GLY A 173 21.55 0.38 -11.40
CA GLY A 173 21.87 1.07 -10.15
C GLY A 173 23.06 0.49 -9.38
N TYR A 174 23.32 -0.81 -9.46
CA TYR A 174 24.47 -1.47 -8.79
C TYR A 174 25.77 -1.46 -9.58
N MET A 175 25.79 -0.96 -10.81
CA MET A 175 27.01 -0.89 -11.65
C MET A 175 27.70 0.48 -11.60
N HIS A 176 27.24 1.41 -10.78
CA HIS A 176 27.81 2.75 -10.61
C HIS A 176 28.50 2.98 -9.25
N GLU A 177 28.85 1.91 -8.52
CA GLU A 177 29.81 1.97 -7.38
C GLU A 177 31.16 1.40 -7.73
#